data_3a4000df54909296455518a3a7eca833
#
_entry.id   3a4000df54909296455518a3a7eca833
#
_cell.length_a   1.000
_cell.length_b   1.000
_cell.length_c   1.000
_cell.angle_alpha   90.00
_cell.angle_beta   90.00
_cell.angle_gamma   90.00
#
_symmetry.space_group_name_H-M   'P 1'
#
loop_
_entity.id
_entity.type
_entity.pdbx_description
1 polymer ?
#
loop_
_entity_poly.entity_id
_entity_poly.type
_entity_poly.pdbx_seq_one_letter_code
_entity_poly.pdbx_strand_id
1 'polypeptide(L)'
;MTLKWHYLPRVPGVQELATKTLHIQSKRFYLDVKQNRRGRFLKIAEVGAGGNKSRLTLSMSTAAEFRDHLTDFSEHYAQLGPANPDNPPEDGRLKSETMVKENRRYYLDLKENARGRFLRVSQTVNRGPRTQIALPAQGLVEFRDALTELLDEFGTDDMSAEQPELPEGRHMRVENKNFYFDIGSNNRGVYMRISEVKSTFRTSITIPEKSWVRFRDIFGDYVEKMKETQQRKEQQDRSSGD
;
A
#
# COMPACT_ATOMS: atom_id res chain seq x y z
N MET A 1 0.68 -35.71 27.38
CA MET A 1 1.47 -34.47 27.41
C MET A 1 0.63 -33.38 26.81
N THR A 2 0.16 -32.45 27.64
CA THR A 2 -0.87 -31.45 27.31
C THR A 2 -0.20 -30.23 26.79
N LEU A 3 -0.46 -29.88 25.52
CA LEU A 3 0.03 -28.64 24.89
C LEU A 3 -0.70 -27.45 25.51
N LYS A 4 0.04 -26.61 26.27
CA LYS A 4 -0.45 -25.36 26.80
C LYS A 4 -0.51 -24.34 25.66
N TRP A 5 -1.73 -24.00 25.23
CA TRP A 5 -2.00 -22.86 24.35
C TRP A 5 -1.74 -21.56 25.13
N HIS A 6 -0.76 -20.79 24.70
CA HIS A 6 -0.56 -19.44 25.24
C HIS A 6 -1.65 -18.53 24.68
N TYR A 7 -2.55 -18.14 25.55
CA TYR A 7 -3.63 -17.20 25.28
C TYR A 7 -3.04 -15.80 25.04
N LEU A 8 -2.88 -15.40 23.79
CA LEU A 8 -2.64 -14.00 23.45
C LEU A 8 -3.97 -13.26 23.54
N PRO A 9 -4.00 -12.03 24.12
CA PRO A 9 -5.25 -11.28 24.26
C PRO A 9 -5.88 -11.04 22.87
N ARG A 10 -7.09 -11.57 22.68
CA ARG A 10 -7.91 -11.31 21.49
C ARG A 10 -8.25 -9.83 21.47
N VAL A 11 -7.76 -9.11 20.45
CA VAL A 11 -8.28 -7.78 20.14
C VAL A 11 -9.75 -7.96 19.76
N PRO A 12 -10.71 -7.31 20.45
CA PRO A 12 -12.12 -7.48 20.17
C PRO A 12 -12.42 -7.16 18.70
N GLY A 13 -13.02 -8.10 17.98
CA GLY A 13 -13.45 -7.92 16.59
C GLY A 13 -12.49 -8.36 15.49
N VAL A 14 -11.36 -9.01 15.81
CA VAL A 14 -10.47 -9.66 14.81
C VAL A 14 -10.48 -11.18 15.03
N GLN A 15 -10.89 -11.91 13.99
CA GLN A 15 -10.89 -13.37 13.96
C GLN A 15 -9.68 -13.85 13.15
N GLU A 16 -8.97 -14.88 13.62
CA GLU A 16 -7.95 -15.59 12.86
C GLU A 16 -8.61 -16.76 12.12
N LEU A 17 -8.41 -16.82 10.80
CA LEU A 17 -9.00 -17.84 9.93
C LEU A 17 -8.01 -18.98 9.64
N ALA A 18 -6.74 -18.62 9.39
CA ALA A 18 -5.68 -19.56 9.10
C ALA A 18 -4.31 -18.97 9.47
N THR A 19 -3.35 -19.86 9.73
CA THR A 19 -1.94 -19.51 9.96
C THR A 19 -1.05 -20.53 9.27
N LYS A 20 -0.09 -20.06 8.47
CA LYS A 20 1.04 -20.86 7.97
C LYS A 20 2.34 -20.36 8.57
N THR A 21 3.19 -21.31 8.97
CA THR A 21 4.52 -21.03 9.51
C THR A 21 5.58 -21.58 8.56
N LEU A 22 6.51 -20.72 8.15
CA LEU A 22 7.64 -21.08 7.31
C LEU A 22 8.95 -20.90 8.08
N HIS A 23 9.87 -21.82 7.87
CA HIS A 23 11.23 -21.78 8.41
C HIS A 23 12.22 -21.62 7.27
N ILE A 24 12.71 -20.40 7.05
CA ILE A 24 13.59 -20.09 5.95
C ILE A 24 14.93 -19.61 6.50
N GLN A 25 15.95 -20.44 6.38
CA GLN A 25 17.25 -20.24 7.03
C GLN A 25 17.09 -20.05 8.55
N SER A 26 17.63 -18.97 9.12
CA SER A 26 17.55 -18.66 10.56
C SER A 26 16.30 -17.86 10.94
N LYS A 27 15.34 -17.67 10.00
CA LYS A 27 14.15 -16.87 10.21
C LYS A 27 12.88 -17.70 10.21
N ARG A 28 11.90 -17.26 10.98
CA ARG A 28 10.52 -17.78 10.95
C ARG A 28 9.57 -16.72 10.42
N PHE A 29 8.68 -17.15 9.53
CA PHE A 29 7.62 -16.32 9.00
C PHE A 29 6.28 -16.91 9.38
N TYR A 30 5.37 -16.05 9.82
CA TYR A 30 3.98 -16.41 10.10
C TYR A 30 3.10 -15.66 9.12
N LEU A 31 2.31 -16.38 8.34
CA LEU A 31 1.33 -15.85 7.41
C LEU A 31 -0.05 -16.12 8.01
N ASP A 32 -0.63 -15.10 8.64
CA ASP A 32 -1.92 -15.19 9.31
C ASP A 32 -3.01 -14.55 8.44
N VAL A 33 -3.99 -15.32 7.99
CA VAL A 33 -5.22 -14.78 7.41
C VAL A 33 -6.17 -14.44 8.55
N LYS A 34 -6.55 -13.18 8.61
CA LYS A 34 -7.42 -12.62 9.63
C LYS A 34 -8.61 -11.91 9.01
N GLN A 35 -9.70 -11.85 9.75
CA GLN A 35 -10.92 -11.14 9.36
C GLN A 35 -11.33 -10.15 10.45
N ASN A 36 -11.74 -8.97 10.03
CA ASN A 36 -12.36 -7.95 10.86
C ASN A 36 -13.63 -7.40 10.17
N ARG A 37 -14.24 -6.36 10.73
CA ARG A 37 -15.44 -5.71 10.15
C ARG A 37 -15.20 -5.09 8.76
N ARG A 38 -13.94 -4.91 8.33
CA ARG A 38 -13.54 -4.33 7.04
C ARG A 38 -13.24 -5.39 6.00
N GLY A 39 -13.30 -6.69 6.35
CA GLY A 39 -12.99 -7.80 5.48
C GLY A 39 -11.76 -8.60 5.92
N ARG A 40 -11.31 -9.47 5.03
CA ARG A 40 -10.15 -10.34 5.24
C ARG A 40 -8.85 -9.59 4.92
N PHE A 41 -7.80 -9.92 5.63
CA PHE A 41 -6.46 -9.39 5.40
C PHE A 41 -5.40 -10.41 5.81
N LEU A 42 -4.25 -10.32 5.16
CA LEU A 42 -3.07 -11.11 5.49
C LEU A 42 -2.14 -10.31 6.39
N LYS A 43 -1.69 -10.92 7.47
CA LYS A 43 -0.61 -10.42 8.31
C LYS A 43 0.59 -11.32 8.15
N ILE A 44 1.71 -10.76 7.72
CA ILE A 44 3.00 -11.44 7.64
C ILE A 44 3.85 -10.96 8.82
N ALA A 45 4.34 -11.88 9.62
CA ALA A 45 5.28 -11.59 10.70
C ALA A 45 6.59 -12.33 10.47
N GLU A 46 7.71 -11.61 10.49
CA GLU A 46 9.07 -12.15 10.48
C GLU A 46 9.61 -12.16 11.89
N VAL A 47 10.23 -13.27 12.29
CA VAL A 47 11.00 -13.41 13.52
C VAL A 47 12.42 -13.81 13.15
N GLY A 48 13.37 -12.92 13.35
CA GLY A 48 14.79 -13.18 13.12
C GLY A 48 15.44 -13.99 14.24
N ALA A 49 16.66 -14.48 14.01
CA ALA A 49 17.44 -15.27 14.98
C ALA A 49 17.65 -14.58 16.35
N GLY A 50 17.71 -13.24 16.38
CA GLY A 50 17.78 -12.44 17.61
C GLY A 50 16.45 -12.14 18.29
N GLY A 51 15.34 -12.77 17.85
CA GLY A 51 14.00 -12.53 18.40
C GLY A 51 13.33 -11.24 17.95
N ASN A 52 13.97 -10.41 17.14
CA ASN A 52 13.39 -9.21 16.56
C ASN A 52 12.21 -9.58 15.67
N LYS A 53 11.10 -8.84 15.84
CA LYS A 53 9.86 -9.09 15.12
C LYS A 53 9.54 -7.91 14.20
N SER A 54 9.34 -8.21 12.93
CA SER A 54 8.83 -7.28 11.93
C SER A 54 7.51 -7.80 11.38
N ARG A 55 6.64 -6.90 10.91
CA ARG A 55 5.34 -7.30 10.38
C ARG A 55 4.88 -6.42 9.25
N LEU A 56 4.16 -7.03 8.29
CA LEU A 56 3.41 -6.35 7.26
C LEU A 56 1.95 -6.76 7.36
N THR A 57 1.05 -5.89 6.94
CA THR A 57 -0.38 -6.19 6.81
C THR A 57 -0.84 -5.79 5.42
N LEU A 58 -1.39 -6.74 4.68
CA LEU A 58 -1.83 -6.63 3.29
C LEU A 58 -3.32 -6.93 3.21
N SER A 59 -4.07 -6.20 2.37
CA SER A 59 -5.37 -6.69 1.92
C SER A 59 -5.20 -7.96 1.09
N MET A 60 -6.24 -8.75 0.87
CA MET A 60 -6.13 -9.97 0.06
C MET A 60 -5.76 -9.64 -1.39
N SER A 61 -6.28 -8.54 -1.96
CA SER A 61 -5.91 -8.07 -3.30
C SER A 61 -4.44 -7.63 -3.39
N THR A 62 -3.91 -6.94 -2.37
CA THR A 62 -2.48 -6.58 -2.30
C THR A 62 -1.61 -7.83 -2.13
N ALA A 63 -2.08 -8.82 -1.38
CA ALA A 63 -1.37 -10.09 -1.20
C ALA A 63 -1.28 -10.90 -2.51
N ALA A 64 -2.33 -10.86 -3.35
CA ALA A 64 -2.31 -11.49 -4.67
C ALA A 64 -1.27 -10.83 -5.59
N GLU A 65 -1.24 -9.50 -5.68
CA GLU A 65 -0.23 -8.78 -6.46
C GLU A 65 1.19 -9.04 -5.91
N PHE A 66 1.33 -9.11 -4.60
CA PHE A 66 2.60 -9.46 -3.98
C PHE A 66 3.06 -10.89 -4.36
N ARG A 67 2.16 -11.87 -4.42
CA ARG A 67 2.44 -13.22 -4.90
C ARG A 67 2.95 -13.20 -6.34
N ASP A 68 2.34 -12.42 -7.22
CA ASP A 68 2.76 -12.30 -8.62
C ASP A 68 4.17 -11.71 -8.72
N HIS A 69 4.48 -10.68 -7.95
CA HIS A 69 5.85 -10.16 -7.84
C HIS A 69 6.83 -11.20 -7.28
N LEU A 70 6.43 -12.03 -6.30
CA LEU A 70 7.29 -13.11 -5.81
C LEU A 70 7.64 -14.12 -6.91
N THR A 71 6.72 -14.38 -7.84
CA THR A 71 7.00 -15.21 -9.02
C THR A 71 8.08 -14.56 -9.88
N ASP A 72 7.92 -13.30 -10.26
CA ASP A 72 8.90 -12.54 -11.06
C ASP A 72 10.28 -12.47 -10.38
N PHE A 73 10.31 -12.26 -9.07
CA PHE A 73 11.56 -12.22 -8.30
C PHE A 73 12.21 -13.58 -8.18
N SER A 74 11.44 -14.67 -8.07
CA SER A 74 11.98 -16.04 -8.01
C SER A 74 12.57 -16.47 -9.35
N GLU A 75 11.92 -16.13 -10.46
CA GLU A 75 12.42 -16.36 -11.82
C GLU A 75 13.70 -15.57 -12.08
N HIS A 76 13.71 -14.29 -11.72
CA HIS A 76 14.91 -13.46 -11.82
C HIS A 76 16.06 -14.01 -10.98
N TYR A 77 15.77 -14.42 -9.73
CA TYR A 77 16.77 -15.01 -8.85
C TYR A 77 17.36 -16.30 -9.43
N ALA A 78 16.55 -17.15 -10.05
CA ALA A 78 17.00 -18.39 -10.69
C ALA A 78 17.95 -18.14 -11.88
N GLN A 79 17.83 -16.99 -12.55
CA GLN A 79 18.68 -16.59 -13.67
C GLN A 79 19.99 -15.92 -13.24
N LEU A 80 20.09 -15.48 -11.98
CA LEU A 80 21.29 -14.85 -11.45
C LEU A 80 22.39 -15.91 -11.27
N GLY A 81 23.55 -15.66 -11.85
CA GLY A 81 24.75 -16.44 -11.60
C GLY A 81 25.23 -16.34 -10.15
N PRO A 82 26.37 -16.96 -9.81
CA PRO A 82 27.00 -16.82 -8.50
C PRO A 82 27.29 -15.35 -8.20
N ALA A 83 27.36 -15.01 -6.89
CA ALA A 83 27.75 -13.69 -6.48
C ALA A 83 29.14 -13.34 -7.03
N ASN A 84 29.28 -12.13 -7.58
CA ASN A 84 30.57 -11.64 -8.05
C ASN A 84 31.18 -10.68 -7.01
N PRO A 85 32.12 -11.15 -6.17
CA PRO A 85 32.71 -10.31 -5.15
C PRO A 85 33.60 -9.18 -5.71
N ASP A 86 34.08 -9.34 -6.94
CA ASP A 86 34.95 -8.35 -7.59
C ASP A 86 34.19 -7.18 -8.20
N ASN A 87 32.89 -7.36 -8.44
CA ASN A 87 32.01 -6.32 -8.98
C ASN A 87 30.63 -6.40 -8.31
N PRO A 88 30.52 -6.05 -7.00
CA PRO A 88 29.24 -6.03 -6.31
C PRO A 88 28.34 -4.95 -6.93
N PRO A 89 27.02 -5.20 -7.03
CA PRO A 89 26.09 -4.19 -7.52
C PRO A 89 26.08 -2.97 -6.60
N GLU A 90 25.93 -1.79 -7.19
CA GLU A 90 25.81 -0.54 -6.44
C GLU A 90 24.63 -0.66 -5.44
N ASP A 91 24.87 -0.31 -4.17
CA ASP A 91 23.91 -0.50 -3.05
C ASP A 91 23.47 -1.97 -2.80
N GLY A 92 24.12 -2.96 -3.40
CA GLY A 92 23.74 -4.38 -3.31
C GLY A 92 22.38 -4.68 -3.94
N ARG A 93 21.84 -3.84 -4.82
CA ARG A 93 20.51 -3.97 -5.43
C ARG A 93 20.60 -4.72 -6.75
N LEU A 94 19.84 -5.80 -6.88
CA LEU A 94 19.80 -6.65 -8.07
C LEU A 94 18.54 -6.40 -8.92
N LYS A 95 17.39 -6.22 -8.28
CA LYS A 95 16.11 -5.90 -8.93
C LYS A 95 15.23 -5.12 -7.95
N SER A 96 14.43 -4.18 -8.43
CA SER A 96 13.50 -3.40 -7.63
C SER A 96 12.18 -3.22 -8.34
N GLU A 97 11.09 -3.35 -7.57
CA GLU A 97 9.73 -3.10 -8.00
C GLU A 97 8.98 -2.28 -6.94
N THR A 98 7.93 -1.61 -7.36
CA THR A 98 7.10 -0.80 -6.46
C THR A 98 5.63 -1.08 -6.72
N MET A 99 4.90 -1.43 -5.66
CA MET A 99 3.45 -1.53 -5.67
C MET A 99 2.84 -0.33 -4.94
N VAL A 100 1.75 0.21 -5.46
CA VAL A 100 0.96 1.26 -4.78
C VAL A 100 -0.48 0.79 -4.66
N LYS A 101 -0.90 0.50 -3.43
CA LYS A 101 -2.26 0.04 -3.12
C LYS A 101 -2.80 0.71 -1.86
N GLU A 102 -4.06 1.10 -1.87
CA GLU A 102 -4.80 1.58 -0.68
C GLU A 102 -4.05 2.69 0.10
N ASN A 103 -3.41 3.62 -0.61
CA ASN A 103 -2.58 4.69 -0.03
C ASN A 103 -1.32 4.21 0.72
N ARG A 104 -0.86 3.01 0.42
CA ARG A 104 0.40 2.45 0.88
C ARG A 104 1.32 2.22 -0.29
N ARG A 105 2.60 2.43 -0.08
CA ARG A 105 3.65 2.08 -1.03
C ARG A 105 4.45 0.93 -0.48
N TYR A 106 4.69 -0.04 -1.34
CA TYR A 106 5.51 -1.20 -1.05
C TYR A 106 6.70 -1.17 -2.00
N TYR A 107 7.89 -1.22 -1.43
CA TYR A 107 9.13 -1.32 -2.19
C TYR A 107 9.66 -2.74 -2.03
N LEU A 108 9.86 -3.41 -3.14
CA LEU A 108 10.36 -4.77 -3.23
C LEU A 108 11.75 -4.69 -3.83
N ASP A 109 12.78 -4.89 -3.03
CA ASP A 109 14.17 -4.82 -3.45
C ASP A 109 14.83 -6.19 -3.26
N LEU A 110 15.17 -6.88 -4.34
CA LEU A 110 16.09 -8.01 -4.29
C LEU A 110 17.51 -7.46 -4.11
N LYS A 111 18.15 -7.84 -3.03
CA LYS A 111 19.46 -7.33 -2.62
C LYS A 111 20.43 -8.45 -2.34
N GLU A 112 21.71 -8.13 -2.45
CA GLU A 112 22.82 -8.99 -2.07
C GLU A 112 23.68 -8.33 -0.99
N ASN A 113 24.14 -9.12 -0.04
CA ASN A 113 25.13 -8.71 0.96
C ASN A 113 26.03 -9.90 1.31
N ALA A 114 26.96 -9.71 2.26
CA ALA A 114 27.90 -10.76 2.68
C ALA A 114 27.22 -12.03 3.26
N ARG A 115 25.92 -11.97 3.62
CA ARG A 115 25.14 -13.11 4.10
C ARG A 115 24.36 -13.81 2.99
N GLY A 116 24.38 -13.27 1.77
CA GLY A 116 23.65 -13.79 0.61
C GLY A 116 22.57 -12.85 0.10
N ARG A 117 21.72 -13.40 -0.77
CA ARG A 117 20.64 -12.67 -1.44
C ARG A 117 19.33 -12.75 -0.65
N PHE A 118 18.60 -11.65 -0.64
CA PHE A 118 17.32 -11.55 0.05
C PHE A 118 16.40 -10.52 -0.62
N LEU A 119 15.10 -10.76 -0.56
CA LEU A 119 14.08 -9.79 -0.93
C LEU A 119 13.70 -8.95 0.29
N ARG A 120 13.97 -7.66 0.23
CA ARG A 120 13.49 -6.69 1.22
C ARG A 120 12.16 -6.13 0.75
N VAL A 121 11.12 -6.32 1.54
CA VAL A 121 9.79 -5.74 1.32
C VAL A 121 9.57 -4.65 2.36
N SER A 122 9.45 -3.42 1.93
CA SER A 122 9.24 -2.25 2.80
C SER A 122 7.91 -1.61 2.52
N GLN A 123 7.11 -1.38 3.54
CA GLN A 123 5.84 -0.68 3.48
C GLN A 123 5.97 0.70 4.08
N THR A 124 5.49 1.71 3.35
CA THR A 124 5.35 3.08 3.84
C THR A 124 3.90 3.51 3.79
N VAL A 125 3.47 4.23 4.81
CA VAL A 125 2.18 4.88 4.91
C VAL A 125 2.38 6.38 5.04
N ASN A 126 1.43 7.19 4.61
CA ASN A 126 1.56 8.65 4.59
C ASN A 126 1.88 9.26 5.97
N ARG A 127 1.48 8.61 7.07
CA ARG A 127 1.80 8.99 8.44
C ARG A 127 2.03 7.72 9.25
N GLY A 128 3.27 7.35 9.49
CA GLY A 128 3.60 6.17 10.27
C GLY A 128 5.02 5.70 10.00
N PRO A 129 5.54 4.84 10.86
CA PRO A 129 6.88 4.27 10.68
C PRO A 129 6.90 3.36 9.45
N ARG A 130 8.04 3.35 8.77
CA ARG A 130 8.32 2.35 7.74
C ARG A 130 8.42 0.98 8.39
N THR A 131 7.67 0.02 7.87
CA THR A 131 7.79 -1.39 8.28
C THR A 131 8.46 -2.17 7.16
N GLN A 132 9.21 -3.20 7.51
CA GLN A 132 9.91 -4.01 6.51
C GLN A 132 10.10 -5.44 7.00
N ILE A 133 10.15 -6.36 6.04
CA ILE A 133 10.61 -7.73 6.21
C ILE A 133 11.74 -8.02 5.24
N ALA A 134 12.58 -9.01 5.55
CA ALA A 134 13.66 -9.45 4.70
C ALA A 134 13.59 -10.97 4.52
N LEU A 135 13.11 -11.40 3.36
CA LEU A 135 12.93 -12.80 2.98
C LEU A 135 14.20 -13.30 2.28
N PRO A 136 14.90 -14.33 2.80
CA PRO A 136 16.02 -14.94 2.08
C PRO A 136 15.59 -15.42 0.69
N ALA A 137 16.39 -15.14 -0.35
CA ALA A 137 16.01 -15.40 -1.74
C ALA A 137 15.77 -16.90 -2.02
N GLN A 138 16.44 -17.78 -1.30
CA GLN A 138 16.25 -19.23 -1.38
C GLN A 138 14.84 -19.69 -0.96
N GLY A 139 14.14 -18.88 -0.13
CA GLY A 139 12.78 -19.17 0.33
C GLY A 139 11.69 -18.48 -0.48
N LEU A 140 11.99 -17.79 -1.58
CA LEU A 140 11.01 -17.06 -2.39
C LEU A 140 9.89 -17.98 -2.91
N VAL A 141 10.27 -19.15 -3.44
CA VAL A 141 9.31 -20.12 -4.00
C VAL A 141 8.43 -20.70 -2.88
N GLU A 142 9.03 -21.14 -1.78
CA GLU A 142 8.29 -21.68 -0.63
C GLU A 142 7.31 -20.64 -0.06
N PHE A 143 7.73 -19.40 0.04
CA PHE A 143 6.89 -18.32 0.53
C PHE A 143 5.75 -17.99 -0.44
N ARG A 144 6.03 -17.93 -1.74
CA ARG A 144 5.03 -17.75 -2.81
C ARG A 144 3.97 -18.84 -2.76
N ASP A 145 4.39 -20.11 -2.66
CA ASP A 145 3.50 -21.26 -2.68
C ASP A 145 2.59 -21.27 -1.44
N ALA A 146 3.14 -20.99 -0.26
CA ALA A 146 2.36 -20.85 0.97
C ALA A 146 1.35 -19.68 0.88
N LEU A 147 1.73 -18.59 0.26
CA LEU A 147 0.85 -17.45 0.02
C LEU A 147 -0.25 -17.81 -0.98
N THR A 148 0.08 -18.55 -2.06
CA THR A 148 -0.88 -19.01 -3.07
C THR A 148 -1.94 -19.89 -2.42
N GLU A 149 -1.56 -20.88 -1.61
CA GLU A 149 -2.53 -21.75 -0.92
C GLU A 149 -3.50 -20.93 -0.02
N LEU A 150 -2.99 -19.94 0.71
CA LEU A 150 -3.84 -19.08 1.55
C LEU A 150 -4.77 -18.19 0.71
N LEU A 151 -4.31 -17.74 -0.45
CA LEU A 151 -5.12 -16.94 -1.38
C LEU A 151 -6.21 -17.80 -2.06
N ASP A 152 -5.89 -19.02 -2.43
CA ASP A 152 -6.84 -19.96 -3.05
C ASP A 152 -7.97 -20.34 -2.07
N GLU A 153 -7.64 -20.51 -0.78
CA GLU A 153 -8.62 -20.89 0.22
C GLU A 153 -9.43 -19.71 0.79
N PHE A 154 -8.79 -18.55 0.97
CA PHE A 154 -9.39 -17.42 1.67
C PHE A 154 -9.52 -16.15 0.82
N GLY A 155 -8.97 -16.14 -0.39
CA GLY A 155 -8.98 -14.99 -1.31
C GLY A 155 -10.29 -14.78 -2.06
N THR A 156 -11.28 -15.66 -1.88
CA THR A 156 -12.54 -15.64 -2.60
C THR A 156 -13.39 -14.41 -2.30
N ASP A 157 -14.23 -14.05 -3.28
CA ASP A 157 -15.31 -13.06 -3.32
C ASP A 157 -14.92 -11.58 -3.36
N ASP A 158 -13.89 -11.12 -2.65
CA ASP A 158 -13.40 -9.75 -2.78
C ASP A 158 -12.43 -9.58 -3.98
N MET A 159 -11.89 -10.67 -4.52
CA MET A 159 -10.97 -10.63 -5.67
C MET A 159 -11.69 -10.72 -7.02
N SER A 160 -12.92 -11.25 -7.05
CA SER A 160 -13.77 -11.32 -8.24
C SER A 160 -14.74 -10.14 -8.38
N ALA A 161 -14.88 -9.31 -7.36
CA ALA A 161 -15.43 -7.99 -7.57
C ALA A 161 -14.40 -7.24 -8.44
N GLU A 162 -14.66 -7.15 -9.74
CA GLU A 162 -14.02 -6.18 -10.61
C GLU A 162 -13.93 -4.89 -9.82
N GLN A 163 -12.74 -4.55 -9.33
CA GLN A 163 -12.56 -3.23 -8.76
C GLN A 163 -12.96 -2.29 -9.90
N PRO A 164 -13.97 -1.45 -9.73
CA PRO A 164 -14.35 -0.55 -10.80
C PRO A 164 -13.06 0.14 -11.24
N GLU A 165 -12.80 0.14 -12.54
CA GLU A 165 -11.64 0.82 -13.10
C GLU A 165 -11.73 2.27 -12.65
N LEU A 166 -10.94 2.60 -11.63
CA LEU A 166 -11.02 3.91 -11.01
C LEU A 166 -10.23 4.89 -11.89
N PRO A 167 -10.77 6.09 -12.11
CA PRO A 167 -10.07 7.13 -12.85
C PRO A 167 -8.69 7.41 -12.25
N GLU A 168 -7.72 7.68 -13.10
CA GLU A 168 -6.38 8.07 -12.67
C GLU A 168 -6.42 9.34 -11.81
N GLY A 169 -5.53 9.38 -10.82
CA GLY A 169 -5.35 10.55 -9.98
C GLY A 169 -4.87 11.75 -10.79
N ARG A 170 -5.33 12.94 -10.41
CA ARG A 170 -4.90 14.20 -11.01
C ARG A 170 -4.17 15.05 -9.99
N HIS A 171 -3.36 15.98 -10.48
CA HIS A 171 -2.74 16.98 -9.62
C HIS A 171 -2.78 18.36 -10.27
N MET A 172 -2.75 19.38 -9.44
CA MET A 172 -2.58 20.77 -9.88
C MET A 172 -1.68 21.51 -8.90
N ARG A 173 -0.92 22.45 -9.43
CA ARG A 173 -0.10 23.36 -8.64
C ARG A 173 -0.74 24.74 -8.60
N VAL A 174 -0.87 25.30 -7.41
CA VAL A 174 -1.33 26.66 -7.19
C VAL A 174 -0.31 27.34 -6.29
N GLU A 175 0.42 28.32 -6.84
CA GLU A 175 1.53 29.01 -6.18
C GLU A 175 2.59 28.03 -5.63
N ASN A 176 2.75 27.98 -4.29
CA ASN A 176 3.70 27.10 -3.59
C ASN A 176 3.06 25.82 -3.04
N LYS A 177 1.82 25.49 -3.48
CA LYS A 177 1.06 24.33 -3.04
C LYS A 177 0.82 23.37 -4.18
N ASN A 178 0.88 22.07 -3.88
CA ASN A 178 0.43 21.02 -4.80
C ASN A 178 -0.83 20.36 -4.24
N PHE A 179 -1.84 20.26 -5.09
CA PHE A 179 -3.08 19.53 -4.79
C PHE A 179 -3.12 18.24 -5.58
N TYR A 180 -3.33 17.13 -4.89
CA TYR A 180 -3.46 15.80 -5.48
C TYR A 180 -4.90 15.33 -5.28
N PHE A 181 -5.51 14.83 -6.36
CA PHE A 181 -6.86 14.30 -6.40
C PHE A 181 -6.77 12.80 -6.69
N ASP A 182 -6.83 11.98 -5.67
CA ASP A 182 -6.69 10.53 -5.77
C ASP A 182 -8.07 9.89 -5.61
N ILE A 183 -8.47 9.03 -6.56
CA ILE A 183 -9.69 8.23 -6.45
C ILE A 183 -9.32 6.90 -5.80
N GLY A 184 -10.12 6.48 -4.84
CA GLY A 184 -9.96 5.19 -4.16
C GLY A 184 -11.30 4.56 -3.86
N SER A 185 -11.29 3.27 -3.54
CA SER A 185 -12.46 2.55 -3.06
C SER A 185 -12.17 1.88 -1.71
N ASN A 186 -13.20 1.67 -0.94
CA ASN A 186 -13.17 0.88 0.29
C ASN A 186 -14.56 0.27 0.53
N ASN A 187 -14.72 -0.46 1.63
CA ASN A 187 -16.01 -1.08 1.99
C ASN A 187 -17.19 -0.10 2.20
N ARG A 188 -16.96 1.22 2.13
CA ARG A 188 -18.00 2.27 2.17
C ARG A 188 -18.30 2.84 0.79
N GLY A 189 -17.61 2.34 -0.25
CA GLY A 189 -17.71 2.77 -1.63
C GLY A 189 -16.53 3.60 -2.12
N VAL A 190 -16.70 4.19 -3.30
CA VAL A 190 -15.70 5.05 -3.95
C VAL A 190 -15.62 6.40 -3.26
N TYR A 191 -14.43 6.96 -3.19
CA TYR A 191 -14.16 8.27 -2.61
C TYR A 191 -13.05 9.00 -3.37
N MET A 192 -13.07 10.31 -3.31
CA MET A 192 -11.97 11.19 -3.73
C MET A 192 -11.21 11.64 -2.50
N ARG A 193 -9.89 11.56 -2.54
CA ARG A 193 -9.01 12.19 -1.56
C ARG A 193 -8.33 13.39 -2.20
N ILE A 194 -8.55 14.56 -1.64
CA ILE A 194 -7.85 15.79 -2.02
C ILE A 194 -6.77 16.04 -0.97
N SER A 195 -5.50 16.07 -1.42
CA SER A 195 -4.35 16.32 -0.55
C SER A 195 -3.69 17.65 -0.92
N GLU A 196 -3.57 18.57 0.03
CA GLU A 196 -2.74 19.77 -0.08
C GLU A 196 -1.33 19.46 0.46
N VAL A 197 -0.32 19.72 -0.35
CA VAL A 197 1.09 19.46 0.00
C VAL A 197 1.88 20.74 -0.16
N LYS A 198 2.54 21.15 0.92
CA LYS A 198 3.59 22.18 0.99
C LYS A 198 4.91 21.53 1.40
N SER A 199 6.01 22.27 1.36
CA SER A 199 7.34 21.76 1.71
C SER A 199 7.41 21.09 3.10
N THR A 200 6.68 21.61 4.08
CA THR A 200 6.72 21.15 5.49
C THR A 200 5.41 20.58 6.00
N PHE A 201 4.37 20.58 5.17
CA PHE A 201 3.02 20.30 5.63
C PHE A 201 2.20 19.55 4.56
N ARG A 202 1.43 18.54 4.98
CA ARG A 202 0.45 17.85 4.16
C ARG A 202 -0.85 17.69 4.93
N THR A 203 -1.96 18.08 4.34
CA THR A 203 -3.30 17.79 4.83
C THR A 203 -4.14 17.11 3.76
N SER A 204 -5.22 16.45 4.12
CA SER A 204 -6.13 15.84 3.17
C SER A 204 -7.55 15.75 3.70
N ILE A 205 -8.49 15.84 2.78
CA ILE A 205 -9.91 15.56 3.01
C ILE A 205 -10.33 14.38 2.14
N THR A 206 -11.37 13.65 2.57
CA THR A 206 -11.94 12.54 1.82
C THR A 206 -13.42 12.80 1.57
N ILE A 207 -13.82 12.75 0.30
CA ILE A 207 -15.16 13.06 -0.17
C ILE A 207 -15.76 11.80 -0.79
N PRO A 208 -16.83 11.21 -0.22
CA PRO A 208 -17.52 10.08 -0.81
C PRO A 208 -18.09 10.43 -2.19
N GLU A 209 -18.09 9.47 -3.12
CA GLU A 209 -18.59 9.64 -4.49
C GLU A 209 -19.98 10.27 -4.55
N LYS A 210 -20.90 9.80 -3.72
CA LYS A 210 -22.27 10.32 -3.62
C LYS A 210 -22.38 11.82 -3.36
N SER A 211 -21.30 12.46 -2.90
CA SER A 211 -21.24 13.89 -2.60
C SER A 211 -20.53 14.71 -3.69
N TRP A 212 -19.94 14.09 -4.71
CA TRP A 212 -19.14 14.83 -5.71
C TRP A 212 -19.94 15.82 -6.51
N VAL A 213 -21.17 15.45 -6.92
CA VAL A 213 -22.06 16.35 -7.65
C VAL A 213 -22.35 17.61 -6.83
N ARG A 214 -22.68 17.44 -5.56
CA ARG A 214 -22.96 18.58 -4.66
C ARG A 214 -21.72 19.47 -4.45
N PHE A 215 -20.53 18.89 -4.34
CA PHE A 215 -19.30 19.66 -4.24
C PHE A 215 -19.06 20.47 -5.53
N ARG A 216 -19.21 19.84 -6.70
CA ARG A 216 -19.11 20.53 -7.99
C ARG A 216 -20.06 21.72 -8.08
N ASP A 217 -21.31 21.51 -7.71
CA ASP A 217 -22.35 22.54 -7.82
C ASP A 217 -22.07 23.72 -6.89
N ILE A 218 -21.64 23.46 -5.63
CA ILE A 218 -21.21 24.50 -4.71
C ILE A 218 -20.04 25.31 -5.26
N PHE A 219 -19.02 24.65 -5.84
CA PHE A 219 -17.90 25.34 -6.49
C PHE A 219 -18.38 26.16 -7.68
N GLY A 220 -19.27 25.62 -8.51
CA GLY A 220 -19.87 26.32 -9.65
C GLY A 220 -20.59 27.58 -9.22
N ASP A 221 -21.45 27.49 -8.21
CA ASP A 221 -22.18 28.67 -7.67
C ASP A 221 -21.25 29.78 -7.18
N TYR A 222 -20.17 29.41 -6.48
CA TYR A 222 -19.20 30.40 -6.04
C TYR A 222 -18.42 31.03 -7.19
N VAL A 223 -18.06 30.27 -8.21
CA VAL A 223 -17.40 30.79 -9.41
C VAL A 223 -18.29 31.84 -10.10
N GLU A 224 -19.58 31.56 -10.30
CA GLU A 224 -20.51 32.49 -10.94
C GLU A 224 -20.73 33.76 -10.09
N LYS A 225 -20.94 33.62 -8.77
CA LYS A 225 -21.08 34.78 -7.88
C LYS A 225 -19.85 35.70 -7.88
N MET A 226 -18.65 35.09 -7.95
CA MET A 226 -17.41 35.86 -8.00
C MET A 226 -17.25 36.63 -9.35
N LYS A 227 -17.66 36.01 -10.47
CA LYS A 227 -17.69 36.69 -11.79
C LYS A 227 -18.64 37.88 -11.76
N GLU A 228 -19.87 37.69 -11.26
CA GLU A 228 -20.82 38.80 -11.14
C GLU A 228 -20.30 39.95 -10.28
N THR A 229 -19.64 39.60 -9.16
CA THR A 229 -19.06 40.60 -8.26
C THR A 229 -17.94 41.40 -8.96
N GLN A 230 -17.12 40.72 -9.74
CA GLN A 230 -16.02 41.35 -10.48
C GLN A 230 -16.55 42.25 -11.59
N GLN A 231 -17.56 41.83 -12.34
CA GLN A 231 -18.21 42.66 -13.37
C GLN A 231 -18.86 43.91 -12.80
N ARG A 232 -19.53 43.81 -11.63
CA ARG A 232 -20.10 44.97 -10.94
C ARG A 232 -19.02 46.00 -10.52
N LYS A 233 -17.89 45.54 -10.01
CA LYS A 233 -16.76 46.39 -9.65
C LYS A 233 -16.20 47.15 -10.90
N GLU A 234 -15.98 46.42 -11.99
CA GLU A 234 -15.49 47.02 -13.24
C GLU A 234 -16.46 48.03 -13.84
N GLN A 235 -17.77 47.85 -13.71
CA GLN A 235 -18.79 48.81 -14.13
C GLN A 235 -18.81 50.05 -13.22
N GLN A 236 -18.62 49.90 -11.93
CA GLN A 236 -18.60 50.98 -10.97
C GLN A 236 -17.34 51.84 -11.11
N ASP A 237 -16.20 51.23 -11.37
CA ASP A 237 -14.94 51.94 -11.62
C ASP A 237 -14.99 52.76 -12.93
N ARG A 238 -15.68 52.25 -13.96
CA ARG A 238 -15.90 52.98 -15.22
C ARG A 238 -16.85 54.16 -15.08
N SER A 239 -17.84 54.07 -14.18
CA SER A 239 -18.79 55.15 -13.95
C SER A 239 -18.30 56.24 -12.99
N SER A 240 -17.21 55.99 -12.27
CA SER A 240 -16.60 56.94 -11.33
C SER A 240 -15.40 57.70 -11.92
N GLY A 241 -15.04 57.42 -13.18
CA GLY A 241 -13.89 58.03 -13.88
C GLY A 241 -14.28 59.07 -14.94
N ASP A 242 -15.56 59.40 -15.07
CA ASP A 242 -16.09 60.51 -15.86
C ASP A 242 -16.51 61.65 -14.90
#